data_88642fd998e55b910689828b5226b4dc
#
_entry.id   88642fd998e55b910689828b5226b4dc
#
_cell.length_a   1.000
_cell.length_b   1.000
_cell.length_c   1.000
_cell.angle_alpha   90.00
_cell.angle_beta   90.00
_cell.angle_gamma   90.00
#
_symmetry.space_group_name_H-M   'P 1'
#
loop_
_entity.id
_entity.type
_entity.pdbx_description
1 polymer ?
#
loop_
_entity_poly.entity_id
_entity_poly.type
_entity_poly.pdbx_seq_one_letter_code
_entity_poly.pdbx_strand_id
1 'polypeptide(L)'
;ILFIGSLLIISSCSKKHERSSITGWEYNNPKNGGFEVKLDYKEQATGPGLMFIEGGAFTMGRTEQDVFADWNNVPKTVTVSSFYLDETEVRNVDYLEYLYCINRVYGQSYPEVSKKALPDTLVWRDKLGYNEPYVLYYLRHPAYQNYPVVGVSWAQANDYCIWRTDRVNERILINEGILKEDPEQIDDNTFNTEAYLVGQYDGIERRLLKNLNPATGEKRRKVRMEDGILLPRY
;
A
#
# COMPACT_ATOMS: atom_id res chain seq x y z
N ILE A 1 -26.38 13.80 -62.35
CA ILE A 1 -26.68 13.24 -61.00
C ILE A 1 -25.59 12.20 -60.75
N LEU A 2 -24.57 12.57 -59.93
CA LEU A 2 -23.48 11.67 -59.52
C LEU A 2 -23.91 11.03 -58.19
N PHE A 3 -24.02 9.70 -58.17
CA PHE A 3 -24.19 8.91 -56.95
C PHE A 3 -22.81 8.59 -56.39
N ILE A 4 -22.43 9.23 -55.27
CA ILE A 4 -21.23 8.87 -54.50
C ILE A 4 -21.66 7.78 -53.50
N GLY A 5 -21.30 6.53 -53.85
CA GLY A 5 -21.47 5.40 -52.94
C GLY A 5 -20.46 5.48 -51.80
N SER A 6 -20.93 5.76 -50.58
CA SER A 6 -20.11 5.73 -49.37
C SER A 6 -19.81 4.27 -48.99
N LEU A 7 -18.57 3.84 -49.16
CA LEU A 7 -18.10 2.52 -48.76
C LEU A 7 -17.78 2.54 -47.24
N LEU A 8 -18.70 2.07 -46.44
CA LEU A 8 -18.48 1.84 -45.00
C LEU A 8 -17.53 0.67 -44.80
N ILE A 9 -16.28 0.95 -44.52
CA ILE A 9 -15.28 -0.03 -44.10
C ILE A 9 -15.58 -0.35 -42.62
N ILE A 10 -16.31 -1.45 -42.38
CA ILE A 10 -16.49 -2.03 -41.04
C ILE A 10 -15.17 -2.72 -40.70
N SER A 11 -14.27 -2.03 -40.00
CA SER A 11 -13.10 -2.61 -39.40
C SER A 11 -13.56 -3.48 -38.21
N SER A 12 -13.75 -4.77 -38.47
CA SER A 12 -13.96 -5.77 -37.46
C SER A 12 -12.66 -5.95 -36.65
N CYS A 13 -12.56 -5.31 -35.49
CA CYS A 13 -11.53 -5.64 -34.51
C CYS A 13 -11.80 -7.04 -33.97
N SER A 14 -11.36 -8.08 -34.68
CA SER A 14 -11.28 -9.41 -34.07
C SER A 14 -10.17 -9.39 -33.04
N LYS A 15 -10.52 -9.58 -31.75
CA LYS A 15 -9.52 -9.83 -30.69
C LYS A 15 -8.70 -11.05 -31.14
N LYS A 16 -7.43 -10.84 -31.51
CA LYS A 16 -6.49 -11.93 -31.73
C LYS A 16 -6.33 -12.68 -30.42
N HIS A 17 -6.90 -13.89 -30.35
CA HIS A 17 -6.64 -14.79 -29.24
C HIS A 17 -5.20 -15.29 -29.37
N GLU A 18 -4.41 -15.16 -28.30
CA GLU A 18 -3.07 -15.72 -28.27
C GLU A 18 -3.14 -17.24 -28.26
N ARG A 19 -2.20 -17.87 -28.99
CA ARG A 19 -2.14 -19.30 -29.18
C ARG A 19 -0.88 -19.87 -28.55
N SER A 20 -0.99 -21.09 -28.03
CA SER A 20 0.15 -21.86 -27.56
C SER A 20 1.15 -22.08 -28.71
N SER A 21 2.40 -21.72 -28.49
CA SER A 21 3.50 -22.01 -29.43
C SER A 21 3.83 -23.49 -29.52
N ILE A 22 3.39 -24.30 -28.55
CA ILE A 22 3.70 -25.74 -28.46
C ILE A 22 2.58 -26.55 -29.09
N THR A 23 1.31 -26.21 -28.80
CA THR A 23 0.16 -27.01 -29.21
C THR A 23 -0.69 -26.35 -30.30
N GLY A 24 -0.53 -25.04 -30.54
CA GLY A 24 -1.34 -24.26 -31.48
C GLY A 24 -2.75 -23.93 -30.99
N TRP A 25 -3.16 -24.42 -29.83
CA TRP A 25 -4.49 -24.14 -29.26
C TRP A 25 -4.57 -22.72 -28.70
N GLU A 26 -5.76 -22.13 -28.76
CA GLU A 26 -6.01 -20.80 -28.21
C GLU A 26 -6.09 -20.86 -26.68
N TYR A 27 -5.38 -19.96 -26.01
CA TYR A 27 -5.51 -19.74 -24.57
C TYR A 27 -6.85 -19.07 -24.23
N ASN A 28 -7.33 -19.29 -23.03
CA ASN A 28 -8.55 -18.67 -22.48
C ASN A 28 -9.82 -18.93 -23.32
N ASN A 29 -9.82 -19.98 -24.11
CA ASN A 29 -10.97 -20.38 -24.92
C ASN A 29 -11.67 -21.59 -24.30
N PRO A 30 -12.91 -21.44 -23.78
CA PRO A 30 -13.66 -22.56 -23.17
C PRO A 30 -13.88 -23.75 -24.08
N LYS A 31 -13.87 -23.52 -25.41
CA LYS A 31 -14.05 -24.60 -26.41
C LYS A 31 -12.83 -25.49 -26.51
N ASN A 32 -11.68 -25.06 -26.03
CA ASN A 32 -10.40 -25.76 -26.11
C ASN A 32 -10.00 -26.43 -24.80
N GLY A 33 -10.96 -26.84 -23.96
CA GLY A 33 -10.71 -27.54 -22.71
C GLY A 33 -10.45 -26.64 -21.51
N GLY A 34 -10.57 -25.31 -21.66
CA GLY A 34 -10.64 -24.37 -20.53
C GLY A 34 -9.31 -24.03 -19.86
N PHE A 35 -8.16 -24.26 -20.53
CA PHE A 35 -6.89 -23.77 -20.02
C PHE A 35 -6.88 -22.24 -19.96
N GLU A 36 -6.79 -21.70 -18.77
CA GLU A 36 -6.80 -20.24 -18.52
C GLU A 36 -5.41 -19.78 -18.07
N VAL A 37 -4.95 -18.68 -18.67
CA VAL A 37 -3.68 -18.03 -18.34
C VAL A 37 -3.83 -16.52 -18.42
N LYS A 38 -3.16 -15.78 -17.53
CA LYS A 38 -3.10 -14.31 -17.55
C LYS A 38 -1.98 -13.89 -18.52
N LEU A 39 -2.37 -13.52 -19.75
CA LEU A 39 -1.43 -13.17 -20.84
C LEU A 39 -0.98 -11.71 -20.78
N ASP A 40 -1.79 -10.84 -20.20
CA ASP A 40 -1.60 -9.39 -20.14
C ASP A 40 -1.11 -8.93 -18.77
N TYR A 41 -0.24 -9.74 -18.14
CA TYR A 41 0.36 -9.33 -16.87
C TYR A 41 1.15 -8.04 -17.06
N LYS A 42 0.82 -7.05 -16.25
CA LYS A 42 1.59 -5.82 -16.10
C LYS A 42 2.18 -5.78 -14.71
N GLU A 43 3.43 -5.37 -14.64
CA GLU A 43 4.08 -5.17 -13.35
C GLU A 43 3.27 -4.13 -12.54
N GLN A 44 3.02 -4.47 -11.29
CA GLN A 44 2.30 -3.60 -10.39
C GLN A 44 3.20 -2.42 -9.99
N ALA A 45 2.65 -1.21 -10.05
CA ALA A 45 3.34 -0.04 -9.52
C ALA A 45 3.63 -0.23 -8.03
N THR A 46 4.78 0.27 -7.60
CA THR A 46 5.13 0.37 -6.18
C THR A 46 4.06 1.11 -5.39
N GLY A 47 3.96 0.80 -4.12
CA GLY A 47 3.05 1.52 -3.23
C GLY A 47 3.35 3.03 -3.20
N PRO A 48 2.34 3.87 -2.97
CA PRO A 48 2.51 5.33 -2.95
C PRO A 48 3.64 5.78 -2.02
N GLY A 49 4.50 6.67 -2.51
CA GLY A 49 5.62 7.26 -1.75
C GLY A 49 6.86 6.38 -1.62
N LEU A 50 6.79 5.10 -2.01
CA LEU A 50 7.91 4.17 -1.87
C LEU A 50 8.89 4.25 -3.03
N MET A 51 10.18 4.39 -2.68
CA MET A 51 11.32 4.30 -3.59
C MET A 51 12.07 3.00 -3.34
N PHE A 52 12.45 2.32 -4.42
CA PHE A 52 13.26 1.10 -4.34
C PHE A 52 14.70 1.44 -3.98
N ILE A 53 15.23 0.78 -2.96
CA ILE A 53 16.63 0.87 -2.54
C ILE A 53 17.28 -0.48 -2.80
N GLU A 54 18.28 -0.49 -3.68
CA GLU A 54 19.04 -1.71 -3.97
C GLU A 54 19.85 -2.14 -2.76
N GLY A 55 19.81 -3.42 -2.45
CA GLY A 55 20.57 -4.02 -1.36
C GLY A 55 22.07 -4.07 -1.66
N GLY A 56 22.86 -4.15 -0.62
CA GLY A 56 24.32 -4.22 -0.75
C GLY A 56 25.01 -4.39 0.58
N ALA A 57 26.33 -4.47 0.53
CA ALA A 57 27.16 -4.51 1.72
C ALA A 57 27.75 -3.12 2.00
N PHE A 58 27.72 -2.69 3.25
CA PHE A 58 28.36 -1.46 3.69
C PHE A 58 29.08 -1.69 5.01
N THR A 59 30.08 -0.86 5.28
CA THR A 59 30.82 -0.92 6.54
C THR A 59 30.32 0.17 7.47
N MET A 60 29.77 -0.22 8.61
CA MET A 60 29.41 0.67 9.71
C MET A 60 30.50 0.64 10.77
N GLY A 61 30.60 1.72 11.53
CA GLY A 61 31.61 1.89 12.57
C GLY A 61 32.69 2.91 12.17
N ARG A 62 33.38 3.44 13.18
CA ARG A 62 34.31 4.54 13.02
C ARG A 62 35.35 4.49 14.13
N THR A 63 36.50 3.89 13.84
CA THR A 63 37.61 3.83 14.80
C THR A 63 38.68 4.87 14.53
N GLU A 64 38.97 5.19 13.26
CA GLU A 64 40.08 6.07 12.87
C GLU A 64 39.91 7.54 13.28
N GLN A 65 38.68 7.95 13.61
CA GLN A 65 38.33 9.32 14.01
C GLN A 65 37.77 9.36 15.43
N ASP A 66 37.93 8.32 16.21
CA ASP A 66 37.55 8.30 17.60
C ASP A 66 38.60 9.02 18.45
N VAL A 67 38.24 10.26 18.82
CA VAL A 67 39.15 11.14 19.61
C VAL A 67 39.44 10.58 21.00
N PHE A 68 38.51 9.79 21.55
CA PHE A 68 38.64 9.18 22.88
C PHE A 68 39.25 7.80 22.86
N ALA A 69 39.41 7.21 21.67
CA ALA A 69 39.99 5.86 21.49
C ALA A 69 39.29 4.76 22.33
N ASP A 70 38.00 4.89 22.50
CA ASP A 70 37.18 3.94 23.30
C ASP A 70 37.03 2.57 22.64
N TRP A 71 37.34 2.46 21.36
CA TRP A 71 37.23 1.25 20.54
C TRP A 71 35.84 0.56 20.59
N ASN A 72 34.81 1.30 20.98
CA ASN A 72 33.45 0.80 21.12
C ASN A 72 32.66 0.78 19.81
N ASN A 73 33.23 1.33 18.72
CA ASN A 73 32.60 1.46 17.41
C ASN A 73 33.49 0.86 16.29
N VAL A 74 33.88 -0.40 16.47
CA VAL A 74 34.76 -1.12 15.54
C VAL A 74 34.07 -1.29 14.18
N PRO A 75 34.78 -1.07 13.06
CA PRO A 75 34.20 -1.27 11.72
C PRO A 75 33.68 -2.70 11.54
N LYS A 76 32.42 -2.81 11.09
CA LYS A 76 31.77 -4.06 10.81
C LYS A 76 31.04 -3.98 9.47
N THR A 77 31.32 -4.92 8.58
CA THR A 77 30.59 -5.04 7.31
C THR A 77 29.27 -5.73 7.54
N VAL A 78 28.18 -5.09 7.08
CA VAL A 78 26.80 -5.58 7.16
C VAL A 78 26.23 -5.64 5.76
N THR A 79 25.54 -6.72 5.43
CA THR A 79 24.79 -6.86 4.18
C THR A 79 23.32 -6.60 4.44
N VAL A 80 22.71 -5.73 3.65
CA VAL A 80 21.28 -5.39 3.70
C VAL A 80 20.64 -5.86 2.41
N SER A 81 19.50 -6.52 2.50
CA SER A 81 18.68 -6.87 1.34
C SER A 81 18.04 -5.63 0.74
N SER A 82 17.67 -5.70 -0.55
CA SER A 82 16.88 -4.64 -1.18
C SER A 82 15.57 -4.41 -0.43
N PHE A 83 15.15 -3.17 -0.33
CA PHE A 83 13.93 -2.76 0.38
C PHE A 83 13.31 -1.51 -0.26
N TYR A 84 12.13 -1.15 0.21
CA TYR A 84 11.50 0.11 -0.16
C TYR A 84 11.53 1.06 1.02
N LEU A 85 11.72 2.33 0.73
CA LEU A 85 11.74 3.41 1.71
C LEU A 85 10.90 4.58 1.17
N ASP A 86 10.22 5.29 2.04
CA ASP A 86 9.58 6.54 1.64
C ASP A 86 10.63 7.55 1.19
N GLU A 87 10.33 8.28 0.11
CA GLU A 87 11.20 9.34 -0.41
C GLU A 87 11.34 10.51 0.57
N THR A 88 10.32 10.74 1.36
CA THR A 88 10.25 11.83 2.34
C THR A 88 9.78 11.32 3.68
N GLU A 89 10.04 12.09 4.72
CA GLU A 89 9.44 11.90 6.04
C GLU A 89 7.90 12.02 5.97
N VAL A 90 7.22 11.35 6.90
CA VAL A 90 5.76 11.47 7.04
C VAL A 90 5.38 12.91 7.40
N ARG A 91 4.57 13.54 6.57
CA ARG A 91 4.18 14.94 6.71
C ARG A 91 3.01 15.10 7.69
N ASN A 92 2.83 16.31 8.20
CA ASN A 92 1.68 16.66 9.04
C ASN A 92 0.34 16.32 8.37
N VAL A 93 0.19 16.59 7.06
CA VAL A 93 -1.03 16.29 6.33
C VAL A 93 -1.33 14.80 6.28
N ASP A 94 -0.30 13.96 6.09
CA ASP A 94 -0.45 12.51 6.02
C ASP A 94 -0.86 11.93 7.38
N TYR A 95 -0.29 12.47 8.44
CA TYR A 95 -0.65 12.08 9.80
C TYR A 95 -2.05 12.59 10.21
N LEU A 96 -2.45 13.76 9.75
CA LEU A 96 -3.81 14.27 9.94
C LEU A 96 -4.86 13.43 9.22
N GLU A 97 -4.56 12.89 8.03
CA GLU A 97 -5.40 11.93 7.33
C GLU A 97 -5.61 10.67 8.17
N TYR A 98 -4.54 10.13 8.74
CA TYR A 98 -4.61 9.02 9.69
C TYR A 98 -5.52 9.33 10.87
N LEU A 99 -5.31 10.46 11.55
CA LEU A 99 -6.11 10.88 12.71
C LEU A 99 -7.60 11.03 12.34
N TYR A 100 -7.89 11.61 11.17
CA TYR A 100 -9.25 11.73 10.68
C TYR A 100 -9.88 10.35 10.47
N CYS A 101 -9.17 9.43 9.81
CA CYS A 101 -9.66 8.08 9.56
C CYS A 101 -9.93 7.32 10.87
N ILE A 102 -8.98 7.32 11.81
CA ILE A 102 -9.13 6.67 13.12
C ILE A 102 -10.31 7.25 13.90
N ASN A 103 -10.48 8.56 13.89
CA ASN A 103 -11.62 9.18 14.57
C ASN A 103 -12.96 8.85 13.91
N ARG A 104 -13.00 8.78 12.57
CA ARG A 104 -14.21 8.38 11.83
C ARG A 104 -14.59 6.94 12.11
N VAL A 105 -13.61 6.04 12.12
CA VAL A 105 -13.84 4.59 12.25
C VAL A 105 -14.12 4.19 13.68
N TYR A 106 -13.30 4.68 14.63
CA TYR A 106 -13.32 4.21 16.03
C TYR A 106 -13.83 5.27 17.03
N GLY A 107 -13.95 6.54 16.61
CA GLY A 107 -14.20 7.65 17.54
C GLY A 107 -15.49 7.54 18.33
N GLN A 108 -16.51 6.86 17.82
CA GLN A 108 -17.78 6.67 18.51
C GLN A 108 -17.69 5.53 19.54
N SER A 109 -17.15 4.38 19.14
CA SER A 109 -17.12 3.16 19.97
C SER A 109 -15.89 3.12 20.90
N TYR A 110 -14.75 3.65 20.41
CA TYR A 110 -13.45 3.59 21.09
C TYR A 110 -12.74 4.94 21.09
N PRO A 111 -13.27 5.99 21.76
CA PRO A 111 -12.70 7.34 21.71
C PRO A 111 -11.25 7.42 22.23
N GLU A 112 -10.85 6.48 23.08
CA GLU A 112 -9.47 6.42 23.60
C GLU A 112 -8.43 6.09 22.52
N VAL A 113 -8.82 5.37 21.46
CA VAL A 113 -7.94 5.07 20.31
C VAL A 113 -7.54 6.37 19.62
N SER A 114 -8.52 7.23 19.31
CA SER A 114 -8.28 8.53 18.68
C SER A 114 -7.42 9.45 19.56
N LYS A 115 -7.64 9.45 20.88
CA LYS A 115 -6.84 10.26 21.82
C LYS A 115 -5.39 9.79 21.88
N LYS A 116 -5.16 8.47 21.93
CA LYS A 116 -3.81 7.88 21.97
C LYS A 116 -3.03 8.06 20.66
N ALA A 117 -3.72 8.25 19.55
CA ALA A 117 -3.09 8.52 18.26
C ALA A 117 -2.56 9.95 18.13
N LEU A 118 -3.00 10.89 18.97
CA LEU A 118 -2.55 12.29 18.90
C LEU A 118 -1.06 12.42 19.25
N PRO A 119 -0.27 13.15 18.42
CA PRO A 119 1.11 13.45 18.74
C PRO A 119 1.23 14.32 20.00
N ASP A 120 2.33 14.17 20.71
CA ASP A 120 2.66 15.05 21.84
C ASP A 120 3.18 16.39 21.31
N THR A 121 2.34 17.41 21.36
CA THR A 121 2.73 18.77 20.94
C THR A 121 3.61 19.50 21.95
N LEU A 122 3.73 18.99 23.18
CA LEU A 122 4.54 19.61 24.22
C LEU A 122 6.05 19.46 23.97
N VAL A 123 6.44 18.59 23.04
CA VAL A 123 7.84 18.44 22.60
C VAL A 123 8.45 19.73 22.09
N TRP A 124 7.62 20.72 21.69
CA TRP A 124 8.06 22.04 21.26
C TRP A 124 8.41 22.99 22.41
N ARG A 125 8.01 22.68 23.65
CA ARG A 125 8.30 23.56 24.78
C ARG A 125 9.77 23.46 25.17
N ASP A 126 10.39 24.65 25.21
CA ASP A 126 11.74 24.83 25.71
C ASP A 126 11.70 25.76 26.94
N LYS A 127 12.63 25.54 27.89
CA LYS A 127 12.77 26.36 29.08
C LYS A 127 13.25 27.78 28.77
N LEU A 128 13.98 27.96 27.66
CA LEU A 128 14.62 29.21 27.29
C LEU A 128 14.02 29.86 26.04
N GLY A 129 13.04 29.23 25.43
CA GLY A 129 12.41 29.68 24.19
C GLY A 129 10.89 29.79 24.30
N TYR A 130 10.30 30.81 23.66
CA TYR A 130 8.85 30.92 23.52
C TYR A 130 8.38 30.20 22.25
N ASN A 131 8.02 28.95 22.38
CA ASN A 131 7.60 28.07 21.28
C ASN A 131 6.11 27.72 21.31
N GLU A 132 5.29 28.41 22.12
CA GLU A 132 3.85 28.13 22.21
C GLU A 132 3.11 28.17 20.86
N PRO A 133 3.46 29.01 19.86
CA PRO A 133 2.85 28.95 18.54
C PRO A 133 3.03 27.60 17.85
N TYR A 134 4.16 26.92 18.02
CA TYR A 134 4.39 25.58 17.48
C TYR A 134 3.58 24.51 18.22
N VAL A 135 3.47 24.63 19.55
CA VAL A 135 2.61 23.74 20.38
C VAL A 135 1.17 23.79 19.88
N LEU A 136 0.67 24.96 19.55
CA LEU A 136 -0.74 25.18 19.19
C LEU A 136 -1.03 24.90 17.71
N TYR A 137 -0.11 25.25 16.81
CA TYR A 137 -0.42 25.38 15.38
C TYR A 137 0.38 24.44 14.47
N TYR A 138 1.55 23.92 14.88
CA TYR A 138 2.44 23.21 13.97
C TYR A 138 1.78 22.03 13.25
N LEU A 139 1.02 21.20 13.96
CA LEU A 139 0.36 20.05 13.36
C LEU A 139 -0.77 20.42 12.38
N ARG A 140 -1.51 21.51 12.67
CA ARG A 140 -2.80 21.79 12.01
C ARG A 140 -2.81 22.97 11.07
N HIS A 141 -1.81 23.86 11.17
CA HIS A 141 -1.79 25.06 10.34
C HIS A 141 -1.36 24.72 8.91
N PRO A 142 -2.07 25.21 7.87
CA PRO A 142 -1.78 24.90 6.46
C PRO A 142 -0.34 25.21 6.02
N ALA A 143 0.31 26.20 6.61
CA ALA A 143 1.70 26.53 6.31
C ALA A 143 2.68 25.39 6.64
N TYR A 144 2.34 24.51 7.58
CA TYR A 144 3.18 23.39 8.03
C TYR A 144 2.71 22.03 7.52
N GLN A 145 1.69 21.99 6.66
CA GLN A 145 1.11 20.72 6.21
C GLN A 145 2.11 19.77 5.55
N ASN A 146 3.12 20.31 4.85
CA ASN A 146 4.16 19.55 4.16
C ASN A 146 5.45 19.39 4.99
N TYR A 147 5.45 19.82 6.25
CA TYR A 147 6.56 19.60 7.18
C TYR A 147 6.41 18.25 7.88
N PRO A 148 7.51 17.65 8.35
CA PRO A 148 7.47 16.35 9.02
C PRO A 148 6.64 16.40 10.31
N VAL A 149 5.91 15.33 10.59
CA VAL A 149 5.19 15.21 11.86
C VAL A 149 6.18 15.05 13.01
N VAL A 150 5.90 15.70 14.12
CA VAL A 150 6.77 15.73 15.31
C VAL A 150 5.97 15.34 16.56
N GLY A 151 6.63 14.73 17.55
CA GLY A 151 6.00 14.31 18.80
C GLY A 151 5.28 12.96 18.70
N VAL A 152 5.64 12.15 17.74
CA VAL A 152 5.11 10.80 17.53
C VAL A 152 6.00 9.78 18.24
N SER A 153 5.41 8.94 19.08
CA SER A 153 6.10 7.81 19.70
C SER A 153 6.30 6.65 18.73
N TRP A 154 7.20 5.73 19.07
CA TRP A 154 7.42 4.52 18.26
C TRP A 154 6.13 3.70 18.06
N ALA A 155 5.31 3.55 19.11
CA ALA A 155 4.04 2.82 19.01
C ALA A 155 3.07 3.50 18.03
N GLN A 156 2.91 4.83 18.13
CA GLN A 156 2.07 5.60 17.21
C GLN A 156 2.58 5.54 15.76
N ALA A 157 3.89 5.56 15.54
CA ALA A 157 4.48 5.39 14.22
C ALA A 157 4.16 3.99 13.64
N ASN A 158 4.25 2.95 14.47
CA ASN A 158 3.91 1.60 14.06
C ASN A 158 2.42 1.45 13.72
N ASP A 159 1.52 2.03 14.53
CA ASP A 159 0.08 2.04 14.27
C ASP A 159 -0.25 2.79 12.97
N TYR A 160 0.45 3.90 12.69
CA TYR A 160 0.34 4.61 11.42
C TYR A 160 0.76 3.72 10.24
N CYS A 161 1.86 2.99 10.35
CA CYS A 161 2.31 2.08 9.29
C CYS A 161 1.30 0.95 9.03
N ILE A 162 0.70 0.37 10.06
CA ILE A 162 -0.36 -0.64 9.94
C ILE A 162 -1.57 -0.04 9.22
N TRP A 163 -2.06 1.11 9.67
CA TRP A 163 -3.16 1.80 9.04
C TRP A 163 -2.90 2.10 7.56
N ARG A 164 -1.71 2.64 7.24
CA ARG A 164 -1.31 2.94 5.86
C ARG A 164 -1.29 1.68 5.00
N THR A 165 -0.73 0.58 5.53
CA THR A 165 -0.75 -0.73 4.89
C THR A 165 -2.18 -1.14 4.53
N ASP A 166 -3.10 -1.04 5.46
CA ASP A 166 -4.50 -1.43 5.25
C ASP A 166 -5.17 -0.55 4.19
N ARG A 167 -5.00 0.76 4.25
CA ARG A 167 -5.60 1.68 3.25
C ARG A 167 -5.07 1.46 1.85
N VAL A 168 -3.76 1.28 1.71
CA VAL A 168 -3.13 1.04 0.39
C VAL A 168 -3.59 -0.32 -0.17
N ASN A 169 -3.59 -1.36 0.63
CA ASN A 169 -3.98 -2.69 0.18
C ASN A 169 -5.46 -2.76 -0.19
N GLU A 170 -6.33 -2.15 0.58
CA GLU A 170 -7.74 -2.00 0.23
C GLU A 170 -7.91 -1.30 -1.13
N ARG A 171 -7.19 -0.20 -1.35
CA ARG A 171 -7.24 0.53 -2.61
C ARG A 171 -6.76 -0.30 -3.79
N ILE A 172 -5.70 -1.08 -3.60
CA ILE A 172 -5.22 -2.03 -4.63
C ILE A 172 -6.32 -3.04 -4.95
N LEU A 173 -6.94 -3.65 -3.96
CA LEU A 173 -7.99 -4.66 -4.16
C LEU A 173 -9.25 -4.07 -4.82
N ILE A 174 -9.61 -2.83 -4.53
CA ILE A 174 -10.70 -2.11 -5.19
C ILE A 174 -10.35 -1.84 -6.65
N ASN A 175 -9.15 -1.33 -6.94
CA ASN A 175 -8.70 -1.03 -8.30
C ASN A 175 -8.63 -2.30 -9.16
N GLU A 176 -8.22 -3.43 -8.59
CA GLU A 176 -8.24 -4.75 -9.23
C GLU A 176 -9.65 -5.33 -9.36
N GLY A 177 -10.66 -4.65 -8.83
CA GLY A 177 -12.06 -5.04 -8.90
C GLY A 177 -12.41 -6.28 -8.08
N ILE A 178 -11.65 -6.55 -7.03
CA ILE A 178 -11.88 -7.68 -6.10
C ILE A 178 -12.85 -7.23 -5.01
N LEU A 179 -12.60 -6.10 -4.40
CA LEU A 179 -13.48 -5.49 -3.41
C LEU A 179 -14.29 -4.33 -4.00
N LYS A 180 -15.36 -3.98 -3.34
CA LYS A 180 -16.08 -2.73 -3.55
C LYS A 180 -15.65 -1.71 -2.53
N GLU A 181 -15.67 -0.44 -2.94
CA GLU A 181 -15.52 0.69 -2.03
C GLU A 181 -16.68 0.71 -1.02
N ASP A 182 -16.34 0.80 0.25
CA ASP A 182 -17.30 0.92 1.34
C ASP A 182 -16.94 2.15 2.20
N PRO A 183 -17.63 3.29 1.98
CA PRO A 183 -17.38 4.51 2.73
C PRO A 183 -17.90 4.47 4.17
N GLU A 184 -18.76 3.49 4.49
CA GLU A 184 -19.43 3.39 5.80
C GLU A 184 -18.72 2.41 6.76
N GLN A 185 -17.48 2.04 6.47
CA GLN A 185 -16.69 1.19 7.35
C GLN A 185 -16.54 1.82 8.74
N ILE A 186 -16.92 1.06 9.76
CA ILE A 186 -16.77 1.42 11.17
C ILE A 186 -16.33 0.20 11.98
N ASP A 187 -15.59 0.43 13.05
CA ASP A 187 -15.13 -0.60 14.00
C ASP A 187 -14.58 -1.86 13.33
N ASP A 188 -15.12 -3.02 13.65
CA ASP A 188 -14.66 -4.33 13.17
C ASP A 188 -14.89 -4.55 11.66
N ASN A 189 -15.76 -3.75 11.02
CA ASN A 189 -16.01 -3.82 9.58
C ASN A 189 -14.95 -3.09 8.74
N THR A 190 -13.99 -2.44 9.39
CA THR A 190 -12.90 -1.75 8.71
C THR A 190 -11.95 -2.77 8.06
N PHE A 191 -11.52 -2.46 6.82
CA PHE A 191 -10.58 -3.32 6.13
C PHE A 191 -9.28 -3.47 6.94
N ASN A 192 -8.88 -4.72 7.13
CA ASN A 192 -7.60 -5.09 7.73
C ASN A 192 -6.91 -6.13 6.85
N THR A 193 -5.66 -5.85 6.49
CA THR A 193 -4.87 -6.69 5.58
C THR A 193 -4.65 -8.10 6.12
N GLU A 194 -4.35 -8.23 7.41
CA GLU A 194 -4.11 -9.55 8.02
C GLU A 194 -5.40 -10.38 8.06
N ALA A 195 -6.51 -9.77 8.47
CA ALA A 195 -7.83 -10.42 8.45
C ALA A 195 -8.22 -10.86 7.04
N TYR A 196 -7.95 -10.03 6.03
CA TYR A 196 -8.18 -10.37 4.63
C TYR A 196 -7.32 -11.57 4.19
N LEU A 197 -6.02 -11.56 4.50
CA LEU A 197 -5.09 -12.62 4.10
C LEU A 197 -5.38 -13.96 4.79
N VAL A 198 -5.92 -13.98 6.01
CA VAL A 198 -6.38 -15.20 6.66
C VAL A 198 -7.80 -15.60 6.27
N GLY A 199 -8.52 -14.76 5.55
CA GLY A 199 -9.88 -15.02 5.05
C GLY A 199 -10.98 -14.77 6.07
N GLN A 200 -10.72 -13.90 7.06
CA GLN A 200 -11.68 -13.50 8.11
C GLN A 200 -12.34 -12.14 7.84
N TYR A 201 -11.94 -11.46 6.75
CA TYR A 201 -12.56 -10.19 6.37
C TYR A 201 -13.84 -10.44 5.56
N ASP A 202 -14.97 -9.94 6.04
CA ASP A 202 -16.31 -10.10 5.46
C ASP A 202 -16.78 -8.87 4.67
N GLY A 203 -15.85 -8.13 4.06
CA GLY A 203 -16.15 -6.95 3.26
C GLY A 203 -16.94 -7.24 1.97
N ILE A 204 -17.40 -6.18 1.31
CA ILE A 204 -18.22 -6.26 0.10
C ILE A 204 -17.38 -6.73 -1.08
N GLU A 205 -17.53 -8.00 -1.44
CA GLU A 205 -16.86 -8.57 -2.60
C GLU A 205 -17.51 -8.10 -3.91
N ARG A 206 -16.66 -7.79 -4.88
CA ARG A 206 -17.09 -7.52 -6.25
C ARG A 206 -16.91 -8.74 -7.14
N ARG A 207 -15.82 -9.46 -6.94
CA ARG A 207 -15.42 -10.61 -7.76
C ARG A 207 -14.69 -11.65 -6.93
N LEU A 208 -15.12 -12.89 -7.04
CA LEU A 208 -14.36 -14.02 -6.54
C LEU A 208 -13.22 -14.37 -7.51
N LEU A 209 -12.06 -14.67 -6.96
CA LEU A 209 -10.90 -15.11 -7.73
C LEU A 209 -11.04 -16.58 -8.09
N LYS A 210 -10.64 -16.92 -9.30
CA LYS A 210 -10.61 -18.33 -9.73
C LYS A 210 -9.38 -19.02 -9.18
N ASN A 211 -9.53 -20.25 -8.77
CA ASN A 211 -8.38 -21.09 -8.46
C ASN A 211 -7.76 -21.57 -9.77
N LEU A 212 -6.44 -21.36 -9.95
CA LEU A 212 -5.73 -21.80 -11.16
C LEU A 212 -5.62 -23.32 -11.28
N ASN A 213 -5.97 -24.07 -10.22
CA ASN A 213 -6.06 -25.52 -10.30
C ASN A 213 -7.38 -25.93 -10.99
N PRO A 214 -7.34 -26.39 -12.24
CA PRO A 214 -8.54 -26.73 -13.00
C PRO A 214 -9.32 -27.91 -12.41
N ALA A 215 -8.69 -28.72 -11.55
CA ALA A 215 -9.32 -29.89 -10.94
C ALA A 215 -10.36 -29.55 -9.86
N THR A 216 -10.26 -28.40 -9.21
CA THR A 216 -11.15 -28.05 -8.09
C THR A 216 -12.24 -27.05 -8.48
N GLY A 217 -12.01 -26.20 -9.49
CA GLY A 217 -12.97 -25.16 -9.92
C GLY A 217 -13.41 -24.21 -8.81
N GLU A 218 -12.78 -24.30 -7.64
CA GLU A 218 -13.14 -23.51 -6.47
C GLU A 218 -12.82 -22.03 -6.65
N LYS A 219 -13.76 -21.21 -6.25
CA LYS A 219 -13.58 -19.76 -6.17
C LYS A 219 -13.06 -19.39 -4.80
N ARG A 220 -12.14 -18.46 -4.74
CA ARG A 220 -11.55 -17.96 -3.49
C ARG A 220 -11.74 -16.46 -3.34
N ARG A 221 -11.74 -16.00 -2.10
CA ARG A 221 -11.89 -14.58 -1.75
C ARG A 221 -10.57 -13.84 -1.72
N LYS A 222 -9.53 -14.49 -1.20
CA LYS A 222 -8.22 -13.87 -0.96
C LYS A 222 -7.28 -13.98 -2.16
N VAL A 223 -6.45 -12.95 -2.32
CA VAL A 223 -5.37 -12.89 -3.30
C VAL A 223 -4.26 -13.86 -2.92
N ARG A 224 -3.62 -14.45 -3.94
CA ARG A 224 -2.39 -15.25 -3.84
C ARG A 224 -1.35 -14.70 -4.82
N MET A 225 -0.10 -15.11 -4.65
CA MET A 225 0.99 -14.72 -5.57
C MET A 225 0.68 -15.03 -7.04
N GLU A 226 -0.06 -16.11 -7.30
CA GLU A 226 -0.49 -16.56 -8.64
C GLU A 226 -1.37 -15.52 -9.37
N ASP A 227 -2.03 -14.63 -8.62
CA ASP A 227 -2.85 -13.57 -9.21
C ASP A 227 -2.01 -12.41 -9.73
N GLY A 228 -0.71 -12.37 -9.40
CA GLY A 228 0.19 -11.29 -9.74
C GLY A 228 -0.16 -9.96 -9.04
N ILE A 229 -0.83 -10.02 -7.89
CA ILE A 229 -1.22 -8.87 -7.08
C ILE A 229 -0.40 -8.91 -5.80
N LEU A 230 0.41 -7.88 -5.58
CA LEU A 230 1.23 -7.71 -4.39
C LEU A 230 0.52 -6.76 -3.42
N LEU A 231 0.50 -7.12 -2.15
CA LEU A 231 -0.01 -6.29 -1.07
C LEU A 231 1.19 -5.82 -0.24
N PRO A 232 1.67 -4.58 -0.46
CA PRO A 232 2.83 -4.05 0.24
C PRO A 232 2.56 -3.89 1.74
N ARG A 233 3.64 -3.87 2.53
CA ARG A 233 3.64 -3.51 3.96
C ARG A 233 4.54 -2.31 4.15
N TYR A 234 4.05 -1.35 4.90
CA TYR A 234 4.75 -0.14 5.28
C TYR A 234 5.34 -0.25 6.68
#